data_0c9a9ff56e8fcb579785617b3a69b33b
#
_entry.id   0c9a9ff56e8fcb579785617b3a69b33b
#
_cell.length_a   1.000
_cell.length_b   1.000
_cell.length_c   1.000
_cell.angle_alpha   90.00
_cell.angle_beta   90.00
_cell.angle_gamma   90.00
#
_symmetry.space_group_name_H-M   'P 1'
#
loop_
_entity.id
_entity.type
_entity.pdbx_description
1 polymer ?
#
loop_
_entity_poly.entity_id
_entity_poly.type
_entity_poly.pdbx_seq_one_letter_code
_entity_poly.pdbx_strand_id
1 'polypeptide(L)'
;MKTLVIGAAIIDIIMKIKRLPKSGEDILCSETVSTVGGCAYNVAGTLRGFDVDHDLFVPVGRGMYGDMIAGDLEKLGYRILIREEESDNGYCLCL
;
A
#
# COMPACT_ATOMS: atom_id res chain seq x y z
N MET A 1 13.43 22.98 -7.52
CA MET A 1 12.12 22.81 -6.83
C MET A 1 11.87 21.33 -6.61
N LYS A 2 11.42 20.98 -5.44
CA LYS A 2 11.18 19.59 -5.08
C LYS A 2 9.69 19.36 -4.85
N THR A 3 9.17 18.26 -5.35
CA THR A 3 7.76 17.88 -5.17
C THR A 3 7.61 17.09 -3.86
N LEU A 4 6.61 17.43 -3.06
CA LEU A 4 6.24 16.70 -1.88
C LEU A 4 4.91 15.99 -2.13
N VAL A 5 4.89 14.67 -1.96
CA VAL A 5 3.68 13.86 -2.08
C VAL A 5 3.22 13.47 -0.68
N ILE A 6 2.01 13.85 -0.33
CA ILE A 6 1.42 13.57 0.97
C ILE A 6 0.13 12.78 0.76
N GLY A 7 -0.06 11.73 1.52
CA GLY A 7 -1.29 10.93 1.46
C GLY A 7 -1.15 9.64 2.22
N ALA A 8 -1.77 8.60 1.72
CA ALA A 8 -1.80 7.31 2.38
C ALA A 8 -1.14 6.22 1.54
N ALA A 9 -0.61 5.23 2.24
CA ALA A 9 -0.23 3.94 1.68
C ALA A 9 -1.09 2.87 2.35
N ILE A 10 -1.52 1.91 1.59
CA ILE A 10 -2.34 0.78 2.06
C ILE A 10 -1.82 -0.51 1.45
N ILE A 11 -2.34 -1.63 1.94
CA ILE A 11 -2.08 -2.92 1.33
C ILE A 11 -3.27 -3.29 0.45
N ASP A 12 -3.01 -3.60 -0.81
CA ASP A 12 -4.00 -4.16 -1.72
C ASP A 12 -3.91 -5.68 -1.66
N ILE A 13 -5.00 -6.33 -1.28
CA ILE A 13 -5.12 -7.78 -1.27
C ILE A 13 -5.95 -8.16 -2.49
N ILE A 14 -5.27 -8.67 -3.51
CA ILE A 14 -5.88 -9.01 -4.79
C ILE A 14 -6.22 -10.49 -4.78
N MET A 15 -7.51 -10.79 -4.90
CA MET A 15 -8.02 -12.16 -4.88
C MET A 15 -8.61 -12.51 -6.23
N LYS A 16 -8.08 -13.54 -6.86
CA LYS A 16 -8.59 -14.03 -8.13
C LYS A 16 -9.71 -15.03 -7.87
N ILE A 17 -10.91 -14.67 -8.27
CA ILE A 17 -12.12 -15.47 -8.09
C ILE A 17 -12.84 -15.65 -9.42
N LYS A 18 -13.66 -16.69 -9.53
CA LYS A 18 -14.43 -16.94 -10.76
C LYS A 18 -15.67 -16.06 -10.87
N ARG A 19 -16.25 -15.70 -9.74
CA ARG A 19 -17.45 -14.85 -9.63
C ARG A 19 -17.54 -14.27 -8.22
N LEU A 20 -18.35 -13.27 -8.05
CA LEU A 20 -18.64 -12.73 -6.71
C LEU A 20 -19.46 -13.76 -5.92
N PRO A 21 -19.17 -13.96 -4.63
CA PRO A 21 -19.96 -14.84 -3.78
C PRO A 21 -21.36 -14.26 -3.56
N LYS A 22 -22.33 -15.13 -3.40
CA LYS A 22 -23.69 -14.79 -2.98
C LYS A 22 -23.71 -14.67 -1.45
N SER A 23 -24.76 -14.04 -0.92
CA SER A 23 -24.94 -13.93 0.52
C SER A 23 -24.86 -15.30 1.22
N GLY A 24 -24.00 -15.39 2.24
CA GLY A 24 -23.81 -16.62 3.02
C GLY A 24 -23.00 -17.72 2.33
N GLU A 25 -22.43 -17.44 1.17
CA GLU A 25 -21.68 -18.41 0.39
C GLU A 25 -20.17 -18.28 0.63
N ASP A 26 -19.48 -19.41 0.75
CA ASP A 26 -18.02 -19.48 0.76
C ASP A 26 -17.54 -19.90 -0.62
N ILE A 27 -16.55 -19.17 -1.16
CA ILE A 27 -15.90 -19.53 -2.42
C ILE A 27 -14.40 -19.56 -2.25
N LEU A 28 -13.73 -20.32 -3.10
CA LEU A 28 -12.27 -20.41 -3.08
C LEU A 28 -11.66 -19.40 -4.04
N CYS A 29 -10.55 -18.78 -3.60
CA CYS A 29 -9.70 -17.98 -4.46
C CYS A 29 -8.67 -18.88 -5.12
N SER A 30 -8.47 -18.73 -6.42
CA SER A 30 -7.39 -19.46 -7.11
C SER A 30 -6.02 -18.88 -6.83
N GLU A 31 -5.96 -17.59 -6.51
CA GLU A 31 -4.70 -16.90 -6.24
C GLU A 31 -4.98 -15.67 -5.38
N THR A 32 -4.07 -15.38 -4.46
CA THR A 32 -4.12 -14.18 -3.62
C THR A 32 -2.75 -13.53 -3.62
N VAL A 33 -2.71 -12.23 -3.91
CA VAL A 33 -1.48 -11.44 -3.91
C VAL A 33 -1.69 -10.21 -3.05
N SER A 34 -0.73 -9.92 -2.18
CA SER A 34 -0.73 -8.70 -1.38
C SER A 34 0.39 -7.77 -1.86
N THR A 35 0.06 -6.52 -2.12
CA THR A 35 1.01 -5.52 -2.60
C THR A 35 0.75 -4.17 -1.97
N VAL A 36 1.77 -3.34 -1.91
CA VAL A 36 1.62 -1.97 -1.41
C VAL A 36 0.96 -1.12 -2.48
N GLY A 37 0.00 -0.31 -2.06
CA GLY A 37 -0.73 0.60 -2.94
C GLY A 37 -1.09 1.88 -2.20
N GLY A 38 -2.17 2.51 -2.65
CA GLY A 38 -2.64 3.79 -2.14
C GLY A 38 -2.23 4.94 -3.04
N CYS A 39 -3.03 6.02 -3.02
CA CYS A 39 -2.85 7.12 -3.98
C CYS A 39 -1.46 7.77 -3.90
N ALA A 40 -0.99 8.09 -2.70
CA ALA A 40 0.30 8.76 -2.54
C ALA A 40 1.46 7.84 -2.96
N TYR A 41 1.40 6.58 -2.59
CA TYR A 41 2.40 5.60 -2.99
C TYR A 41 2.47 5.47 -4.51
N ASN A 42 1.32 5.39 -5.17
CA ASN A 42 1.26 5.25 -6.63
C ASN A 42 1.73 6.50 -7.35
N VAL A 43 1.40 7.69 -6.86
CA VAL A 43 1.90 8.96 -7.42
C VAL A 43 3.43 9.02 -7.30
N ALA A 44 3.97 8.69 -6.13
CA ALA A 44 5.41 8.65 -5.92
C ALA A 44 6.10 7.66 -6.87
N GLY A 45 5.47 6.50 -7.11
CA GLY A 45 5.96 5.52 -8.06
C GLY A 45 6.06 6.07 -9.49
N THR A 46 5.06 6.85 -9.91
CA THR A 46 5.06 7.51 -11.21
C THR A 46 6.18 8.55 -11.30
N LEU A 47 6.33 9.37 -10.26
CA LEU A 47 7.40 10.39 -10.22
C LEU A 47 8.79 9.74 -10.28
N ARG A 48 8.96 8.65 -9.56
CA ARG A 48 10.22 7.89 -9.60
C ARG A 48 10.50 7.34 -10.99
N GLY A 49 9.47 6.83 -11.68
CA GLY A 49 9.60 6.32 -13.05
C GLY A 49 10.00 7.39 -14.06
N PHE A 50 9.65 8.66 -13.81
CA PHE A 50 10.02 9.79 -14.65
C PHE A 50 11.24 10.55 -14.12
N ASP A 51 11.96 10.04 -13.14
CA ASP A 51 13.12 10.68 -12.53
C ASP A 51 12.84 12.08 -12.00
N VAL A 52 11.62 12.33 -11.52
CA VAL A 52 11.27 13.60 -10.90
C VAL A 52 11.68 13.57 -9.43
N ASP A 53 12.47 14.56 -8.99
CA ASP A 53 12.88 14.67 -7.60
C ASP A 53 11.66 14.93 -6.70
N HIS A 54 11.47 14.08 -5.68
CA HIS A 54 10.31 14.16 -4.81
C HIS A 54 10.60 13.54 -3.43
N ASP A 55 9.80 13.98 -2.45
CA ASP A 55 9.70 13.31 -1.17
C ASP A 55 8.31 12.70 -1.03
N LEU A 56 8.22 11.60 -0.30
CA LEU A 56 6.95 10.93 -0.01
C LEU A 56 6.71 10.95 1.50
N PHE A 57 5.55 11.46 1.89
CA PHE A 57 5.11 11.45 3.27
C PHE A 57 3.80 10.66 3.38
N VAL A 58 3.86 9.48 3.97
CA VAL A 58 2.70 8.65 4.29
C VAL A 58 2.84 8.16 5.73
N PRO A 59 1.79 8.22 6.55
CA PRO A 59 1.82 7.59 7.86
C PRO A 59 1.97 6.08 7.72
N VAL A 60 2.84 5.49 8.53
CA VAL A 60 3.08 4.05 8.55
C VAL A 60 2.73 3.53 9.93
N GLY A 61 1.81 2.58 9.98
CA GLY A 61 1.36 1.97 11.23
C GLY A 61 2.28 0.86 11.72
N ARG A 62 1.90 0.29 12.86
CA ARG A 62 2.56 -0.89 13.41
C ARG A 62 1.61 -2.07 13.31
N GLY A 63 2.11 -3.17 12.77
CA GLY A 63 1.37 -4.38 12.51
C GLY A 63 1.85 -5.02 11.23
N MET A 64 1.17 -6.06 10.79
CA MET A 64 1.57 -6.80 9.61
C MET A 64 1.62 -5.92 8.36
N TYR A 65 0.61 -5.09 8.15
CA TYR A 65 0.54 -4.23 6.96
C TYR A 65 1.52 -3.06 7.05
N GLY A 66 1.64 -2.45 8.22
CA GLY A 66 2.61 -1.39 8.44
C GLY A 66 4.04 -1.85 8.22
N ASP A 67 4.36 -3.07 8.66
CA ASP A 67 5.69 -3.64 8.45
C ASP A 67 5.98 -3.90 6.98
N MET A 68 4.99 -4.38 6.21
CA MET A 68 5.12 -4.56 4.76
C MET A 68 5.38 -3.23 4.06
N ILE A 69 4.62 -2.19 4.41
CA ILE A 69 4.77 -0.85 3.83
C ILE A 69 6.13 -0.27 4.20
N ALA A 70 6.53 -0.36 5.47
CA ALA A 70 7.82 0.15 5.93
C ALA A 70 8.98 -0.51 5.18
N GLY A 71 8.94 -1.83 5.03
CA GLY A 71 9.97 -2.56 4.30
C GLY A 71 10.06 -2.14 2.83
N ASP A 72 8.94 -1.93 2.18
CA ASP A 72 8.88 -1.50 0.79
C ASP A 72 9.41 -0.08 0.60
N LEU A 73 9.00 0.84 1.48
CA LEU A 73 9.47 2.23 1.45
C LEU A 73 10.98 2.32 1.67
N GLU A 74 11.51 1.58 2.62
CA GLU A 74 12.95 1.54 2.90
C GLU A 74 13.73 0.99 1.70
N LYS A 75 13.21 -0.07 1.08
CA LYS A 75 13.82 -0.67 -0.12
C LYS A 75 13.88 0.32 -1.28
N LEU A 76 12.91 1.20 -1.40
CA LEU A 76 12.84 2.23 -2.43
C LEU A 76 13.61 3.51 -2.07
N GLY A 77 14.20 3.57 -0.88
CA GLY A 77 15.00 4.71 -0.43
C GLY A 77 14.20 5.85 0.21
N TYR A 78 12.93 5.65 0.50
CA TYR A 78 12.13 6.65 1.20
C TYR A 78 12.36 6.59 2.71
N ARG A 79 12.26 7.73 3.36
CA ARG A 79 12.33 7.82 4.82
C ARG A 79 10.93 7.70 5.41
N ILE A 80 10.84 6.98 6.52
CA ILE A 80 9.59 6.88 7.28
C ILE A 80 9.64 7.96 8.36
N LEU A 81 8.83 9.00 8.17
CA LEU A 81 8.83 10.18 9.06
C LEU A 81 7.93 10.00 10.26
N ILE A 82 6.82 9.25 10.10
CA ILE A 82 5.89 8.96 11.19
C ILE A 82 5.61 7.47 11.22
N ARG A 83 5.79 6.88 12.40
CA ARG A 83 5.39 5.52 12.68
C ARG A 83 4.29 5.53 13.74
N GLU A 84 3.07 5.20 13.35
CA GLU A 84 1.93 5.15 14.27
C GLU A 84 2.08 3.95 15.19
N GLU A 85 2.03 4.17 16.50
CA GLU A 85 2.29 3.13 17.49
C GLU A 85 1.07 2.26 17.80
N GLU A 86 -0.14 2.78 17.66
CA GLU A 86 -1.35 2.17 18.16
C GLU A 86 -2.22 1.52 17.09
N SER A 87 -1.94 1.76 15.83
CA SER A 87 -2.76 1.22 14.74
C SER A 87 -1.93 0.75 13.58
N ASP A 88 -2.51 -0.13 12.78
CA ASP A 88 -1.94 -0.61 11.54
C ASP A 88 -2.46 0.19 10.35
N ASN A 89 -1.83 0.05 9.20
CA ASN A 89 -2.32 0.62 7.96
C ASN A 89 -3.57 -0.12 7.48
N GLY A 90 -4.39 0.58 6.71
CA GLY A 90 -5.56 -0.02 6.09
C GLY A 90 -5.22 -0.98 4.97
N TYR A 91 -6.21 -1.72 4.53
CA TYR A 91 -6.09 -2.62 3.39
C TYR A 91 -7.34 -2.53 2.53
N CYS A 92 -7.19 -2.96 1.28
CA CYS A 92 -8.29 -3.03 0.32
C CYS A 92 -8.36 -4.45 -0.25
N LEU A 93 -9.56 -5.01 -0.26
CA LEU A 93 -9.80 -6.29 -0.95
C LEU A 93 -10.19 -6.00 -2.39
N CYS A 94 -9.41 -6.53 -3.32
CA CYS A 94 -9.64 -6.38 -4.76
C CYS A 94 -10.07 -7.74 -5.32
N LEU A 95 -11.31 -7.83 -5.73
CA LEU A 95 -11.91 -9.07 -6.23
C LEU A 95 -12.00 -9.11 -7.75
#